data_65d7a3c5c889f45fa90f8f098b85ea60
#
_entry.id   65d7a3c5c889f45fa90f8f098b85ea60
#
_cell.length_a   1.000
_cell.length_b   1.000
_cell.length_c   1.000
_cell.angle_alpha   90.00
_cell.angle_beta   90.00
_cell.angle_gamma   90.00
#
_symmetry.space_group_name_H-M   'P 1'
#
loop_
_entity.id
_entity.type
_entity.pdbx_description
1 polymer ?
#
loop_
_entity_poly.entity_id
_entity_poly.type
_entity_poly.pdbx_seq_one_letter_code
_entity_poly.pdbx_strand_id
1 'polypeptide(L)'
;MIQGTYYKEWSTVLGREMEFKVYGHAGVPVLALPARGGRFYDWENNGMPDAIAQLLNEGKVQLFCADAMDGEGLLNGDLPQRRRAELQEKYFVYLTAELAPRILTLNNAKKGTRIWTAGVDLGAYHAVHCRLRRPTLFAGAVGMGGIYDLTRFWGTDSDDMVLRCAPLAYLQEKYFVYLTAELAPRIL
;
A
#
# COMPACT_ATOMS: atom_id res chain seq x y z
N MET A 1 22.97 0.07 -13.00
CA MET A 1 21.73 -0.63 -12.55
C MET A 1 21.88 -0.99 -11.09
N ILE A 2 21.00 -0.47 -10.24
CA ILE A 2 20.97 -0.76 -8.80
C ILE A 2 20.47 -2.18 -8.60
N GLN A 3 21.23 -2.99 -7.87
CA GLN A 3 20.80 -4.36 -7.54
C GLN A 3 20.00 -4.38 -6.24
N GLY A 4 18.87 -5.08 -6.25
CA GLY A 4 18.03 -5.29 -5.07
C GLY A 4 18.22 -6.71 -4.51
N THR A 5 18.00 -6.84 -3.21
CA THR A 5 17.95 -8.13 -2.50
C THR A 5 16.54 -8.70 -2.58
N TYR A 6 16.40 -9.90 -3.11
CA TYR A 6 15.13 -10.61 -3.23
C TYR A 6 14.79 -11.39 -1.97
N TYR A 7 13.51 -11.36 -1.60
CA TYR A 7 12.93 -12.10 -0.50
C TYR A 7 11.68 -12.85 -0.96
N LYS A 8 11.50 -14.05 -0.41
CA LYS A 8 10.32 -14.88 -0.57
C LYS A 8 10.00 -15.46 0.80
N GLU A 9 8.91 -15.04 1.40
CA GLU A 9 8.57 -15.34 2.78
C GLU A 9 7.12 -15.82 2.90
N TRP A 10 6.86 -16.76 3.82
CA TRP A 10 5.52 -17.27 4.06
C TRP A 10 4.64 -16.23 4.76
N SER A 11 3.47 -15.96 4.20
CA SER A 11 2.42 -15.15 4.83
C SER A 11 1.40 -16.06 5.50
N THR A 12 1.26 -15.94 6.80
CA THR A 12 0.24 -16.66 7.57
C THR A 12 -1.17 -16.15 7.25
N VAL A 13 -1.30 -14.83 7.07
CA VAL A 13 -2.57 -14.19 6.73
C VAL A 13 -3.10 -14.64 5.37
N LEU A 14 -2.20 -14.78 4.38
CA LEU A 14 -2.57 -15.15 3.02
C LEU A 14 -2.51 -16.66 2.77
N GLY A 15 -1.82 -17.42 3.65
CA GLY A 15 -1.63 -18.87 3.50
C GLY A 15 -0.77 -19.23 2.29
N ARG A 16 0.19 -18.38 1.93
CA ARG A 16 1.07 -18.54 0.76
C ARG A 16 2.39 -17.84 0.93
N GLU A 17 3.33 -18.15 0.05
CA GLU A 17 4.55 -17.36 -0.08
C GLU A 17 4.27 -16.04 -0.79
N MET A 18 4.84 -14.95 -0.26
CA MET A 18 4.82 -13.63 -0.83
C MET A 18 6.23 -13.17 -1.16
N GLU A 19 6.36 -12.43 -2.24
CA GLU A 19 7.65 -12.01 -2.77
C GLU A 19 7.81 -10.48 -2.67
N PHE A 20 9.02 -10.05 -2.35
CA PHE A 20 9.37 -8.63 -2.38
C PHE A 20 10.86 -8.45 -2.65
N LYS A 21 11.24 -7.26 -3.10
CA LYS A 21 12.63 -6.90 -3.39
C LYS A 21 13.01 -5.60 -2.72
N VAL A 22 14.21 -5.54 -2.16
CA VAL A 22 14.69 -4.41 -1.35
C VAL A 22 15.87 -3.76 -2.04
N TYR A 23 15.82 -2.42 -2.19
CA TYR A 23 16.88 -1.61 -2.78
C TYR A 23 17.36 -0.58 -1.75
N GLY A 24 18.67 -0.34 -1.72
CA GLY A 24 19.29 0.49 -0.69
C GLY A 24 19.52 -0.27 0.62
N HIS A 25 20.16 0.38 1.57
CA HIS A 25 20.63 -0.27 2.80
C HIS A 25 20.22 0.47 4.10
N ALA A 26 19.70 1.67 3.98
CA ALA A 26 19.30 2.51 5.12
C ALA A 26 18.39 3.66 4.68
N GLY A 27 17.98 4.50 5.64
CA GLY A 27 17.22 5.72 5.41
C GLY A 27 15.73 5.54 5.63
N VAL A 28 14.94 6.40 4.99
CA VAL A 28 13.47 6.35 5.10
C VAL A 28 12.96 5.08 4.43
N PRO A 29 12.25 4.18 5.16
CA PRO A 29 11.66 3.00 4.54
C PRO A 29 10.44 3.39 3.69
N VAL A 30 10.43 2.95 2.44
CA VAL A 30 9.34 3.18 1.47
C VAL A 30 8.82 1.85 0.98
N LEU A 31 7.56 1.54 1.28
CA LEU A 31 6.83 0.41 0.69
C LEU A 31 6.27 0.83 -0.67
N ALA A 32 6.77 0.23 -1.73
CA ALA A 32 6.38 0.48 -3.11
C ALA A 32 5.45 -0.63 -3.62
N LEU A 33 4.27 -0.23 -4.09
CA LEU A 33 3.22 -1.11 -4.55
C LEU A 33 3.03 -0.97 -6.06
N PRO A 34 3.00 -2.08 -6.82
CA PRO A 34 2.99 -2.06 -8.27
C PRO A 34 1.64 -1.61 -8.84
N ALA A 35 1.55 -1.38 -10.14
CA ALA A 35 0.30 -1.18 -10.85
C ALA A 35 -0.57 -2.45 -10.78
N ARG A 36 -1.82 -2.36 -11.24
CA ARG A 36 -2.78 -3.48 -11.21
C ARG A 36 -2.20 -4.76 -11.80
N GLY A 37 -2.34 -5.86 -11.06
CA GLY A 37 -1.83 -7.16 -11.47
C GLY A 37 -0.31 -7.25 -11.55
N GLY A 38 0.39 -6.23 -11.07
CA GLY A 38 1.83 -6.15 -11.11
C GLY A 38 2.54 -6.96 -10.04
N ARG A 39 3.86 -7.04 -10.18
CA ARG A 39 4.75 -7.84 -9.34
C ARG A 39 5.82 -6.97 -8.68
N PHE A 40 6.48 -7.52 -7.69
CA PHE A 40 7.58 -6.88 -6.93
C PHE A 40 8.70 -6.30 -7.79
N TYR A 41 8.87 -6.76 -9.03
CA TYR A 41 9.91 -6.30 -9.96
C TYR A 41 9.45 -5.18 -10.92
N ASP A 42 8.17 -4.77 -10.89
CA ASP A 42 7.65 -3.77 -11.85
C ASP A 42 8.33 -2.41 -11.70
N TRP A 43 8.60 -1.99 -10.48
CA TRP A 43 9.34 -0.75 -10.22
C TRP A 43 10.75 -0.78 -10.79
N GLU A 44 11.42 -1.94 -10.72
CA GLU A 44 12.74 -2.17 -11.31
C GLU A 44 12.65 -2.14 -12.84
N ASN A 45 11.69 -2.87 -13.43
CA ASN A 45 11.49 -2.94 -14.88
C ASN A 45 11.19 -1.55 -15.49
N ASN A 46 10.58 -0.65 -14.71
CA ASN A 46 10.32 0.72 -15.09
C ASN A 46 11.42 1.71 -14.67
N GLY A 47 12.60 1.22 -14.23
CA GLY A 47 13.78 2.02 -13.97
C GLY A 47 13.76 2.87 -12.70
N MET A 48 12.77 2.69 -11.81
CA MET A 48 12.64 3.52 -10.62
C MET A 48 13.85 3.42 -9.67
N PRO A 49 14.41 2.22 -9.35
CA PRO A 49 15.62 2.15 -8.51
C PRO A 49 16.80 2.91 -9.09
N ASP A 50 16.98 2.88 -10.41
CA ASP A 50 18.06 3.63 -11.07
C ASP A 50 17.79 5.14 -11.06
N ALA A 51 16.53 5.56 -11.22
CA ALA A 51 16.15 6.98 -11.16
C ALA A 51 16.41 7.61 -9.78
N ILE A 52 16.31 6.83 -8.70
CA ILE A 52 16.59 7.29 -7.32
C ILE A 52 17.91 6.73 -6.78
N ALA A 53 18.82 6.28 -7.65
CA ALA A 53 20.07 5.61 -7.29
C ALA A 53 20.91 6.42 -6.29
N GLN A 54 20.97 7.73 -6.45
CA GLN A 54 21.69 8.60 -5.52
C GLN A 54 21.13 8.48 -4.10
N LEU A 55 19.81 8.54 -3.92
CA LEU A 55 19.16 8.45 -2.60
C LEU A 55 19.36 7.08 -1.96
N LEU A 56 19.33 6.00 -2.77
CA LEU A 56 19.57 4.64 -2.31
C LEU A 56 21.03 4.43 -1.87
N ASN A 57 22.00 4.91 -2.68
CA ASN A 57 23.43 4.77 -2.40
C ASN A 57 23.87 5.60 -1.18
N GLU A 58 23.28 6.80 -1.00
CA GLU A 58 23.54 7.67 0.15
C GLU A 58 22.81 7.21 1.43
N GLY A 59 22.04 6.12 1.37
CA GLY A 59 21.26 5.62 2.51
C GLY A 59 20.19 6.60 3.00
N LYS A 60 19.66 7.45 2.14
CA LYS A 60 18.56 8.38 2.46
C LYS A 60 17.20 7.73 2.36
N VAL A 61 17.06 6.75 1.46
CA VAL A 61 15.85 5.98 1.22
C VAL A 61 16.21 4.49 1.11
N GLN A 62 15.35 3.64 1.64
CA GLN A 62 15.36 2.20 1.38
C GLN A 62 13.99 1.80 0.80
N LEU A 63 14.01 1.23 -0.42
CA LEU A 63 12.80 0.92 -1.17
C LEU A 63 12.46 -0.57 -1.06
N PHE A 64 11.23 -0.89 -0.70
CA PHE A 64 10.69 -2.23 -0.54
C PHE A 64 9.57 -2.44 -1.55
N CYS A 65 9.84 -3.11 -2.65
CA CYS A 65 8.89 -3.37 -3.74
C CYS A 65 8.19 -4.71 -3.49
N ALA A 66 6.90 -4.69 -3.20
CA ALA A 66 6.11 -5.87 -2.87
C ALA A 66 5.22 -6.33 -4.03
N ASP A 67 4.82 -7.61 -4.00
CA ASP A 67 3.81 -8.16 -4.91
C ASP A 67 2.42 -7.58 -4.63
N ALA A 68 1.60 -7.49 -5.70
CA ALA A 68 0.17 -7.26 -5.59
C ALA A 68 -0.63 -8.59 -5.61
N MET A 69 -1.89 -8.53 -5.16
CA MET A 69 -2.86 -9.61 -5.23
C MET A 69 -4.14 -9.23 -5.99
N ASP A 70 -4.11 -8.14 -6.74
CA ASP A 70 -5.30 -7.59 -7.39
C ASP A 70 -5.96 -8.57 -8.35
N GLY A 71 -5.16 -9.34 -9.10
CA GLY A 71 -5.66 -10.32 -10.06
C GLY A 71 -6.44 -11.47 -9.42
N GLU A 72 -6.08 -11.84 -8.19
CA GLU A 72 -6.78 -12.90 -7.44
C GLU A 72 -7.99 -12.37 -6.65
N GLY A 73 -7.96 -11.09 -6.31
CA GLY A 73 -8.95 -10.40 -5.48
C GLY A 73 -9.80 -9.41 -6.26
N LEU A 74 -9.44 -8.14 -6.17
CA LEU A 74 -10.22 -7.01 -6.68
C LEU A 74 -10.60 -7.12 -8.16
N LEU A 75 -9.68 -7.59 -9.00
CA LEU A 75 -9.87 -7.72 -10.45
C LEU A 75 -10.49 -9.04 -10.89
N ASN A 76 -10.67 -10.00 -9.98
CA ASN A 76 -11.25 -11.29 -10.31
C ASN A 76 -12.79 -11.20 -10.42
N GLY A 77 -13.28 -10.98 -11.65
CA GLY A 77 -14.70 -10.86 -11.96
C GLY A 77 -15.51 -12.14 -11.73
N ASP A 78 -14.87 -13.31 -11.66
CA ASP A 78 -15.53 -14.59 -11.43
C ASP A 78 -15.91 -14.81 -9.96
N LEU A 79 -15.33 -14.03 -9.06
CA LEU A 79 -15.65 -14.10 -7.63
C LEU A 79 -16.79 -13.15 -7.24
N PRO A 80 -17.67 -13.58 -6.32
CA PRO A 80 -18.64 -12.68 -5.70
C PRO A 80 -17.95 -11.45 -5.09
N GLN A 81 -18.60 -10.30 -5.16
CA GLN A 81 -18.08 -9.02 -4.66
C GLN A 81 -17.54 -9.13 -3.22
N ARG A 82 -18.33 -9.71 -2.30
CA ARG A 82 -17.91 -9.92 -0.91
C ARG A 82 -16.60 -10.70 -0.80
N ARG A 83 -16.43 -11.76 -1.61
CA ARG A 83 -15.22 -12.57 -1.60
C ARG A 83 -14.00 -11.77 -2.09
N ARG A 84 -14.18 -10.92 -3.09
CA ARG A 84 -13.13 -10.00 -3.56
C ARG A 84 -12.73 -9.01 -2.47
N ALA A 85 -13.72 -8.46 -1.75
CA ALA A 85 -13.45 -7.54 -0.63
C ALA A 85 -12.73 -8.25 0.54
N GLU A 86 -13.08 -9.50 0.86
CA GLU A 86 -12.38 -10.31 1.86
C GLU A 86 -10.91 -10.54 1.50
N LEU A 87 -10.62 -10.83 0.23
CA LEU A 87 -9.25 -11.00 -0.24
C LEU A 87 -8.47 -9.69 -0.19
N GLN A 88 -9.13 -8.58 -0.54
CA GLN A 88 -8.57 -7.24 -0.43
C GLN A 88 -8.22 -6.87 1.01
N GLU A 89 -9.12 -7.17 1.96
CA GLU A 89 -8.87 -6.96 3.38
C GLU A 89 -7.73 -7.85 3.91
N LYS A 90 -7.64 -9.11 3.47
CA LYS A 90 -6.50 -9.99 3.80
C LYS A 90 -5.18 -9.43 3.29
N TYR A 91 -5.17 -8.89 2.06
CA TYR A 91 -3.97 -8.26 1.54
C TYR A 91 -3.58 -7.02 2.35
N PHE A 92 -4.53 -6.19 2.74
CA PHE A 92 -4.29 -5.06 3.65
C PHE A 92 -3.70 -5.52 4.99
N VAL A 93 -4.23 -6.61 5.57
CA VAL A 93 -3.71 -7.17 6.83
C VAL A 93 -2.28 -7.69 6.62
N TYR A 94 -1.98 -8.38 5.53
CA TYR A 94 -0.62 -8.78 5.18
C TYR A 94 0.33 -7.58 5.14
N LEU A 95 -0.02 -6.54 4.40
CA LEU A 95 0.81 -5.33 4.27
C LEU A 95 1.09 -4.67 5.62
N THR A 96 0.11 -4.68 6.53
CA THR A 96 0.19 -3.91 7.78
C THR A 96 0.66 -4.73 8.99
N ALA A 97 0.34 -6.03 9.06
CA ALA A 97 0.64 -6.88 10.21
C ALA A 97 1.83 -7.82 9.99
N GLU A 98 2.20 -8.11 8.74
CA GLU A 98 3.33 -8.98 8.42
C GLU A 98 4.45 -8.19 7.71
N LEU A 99 4.19 -7.59 6.55
CA LEU A 99 5.22 -6.94 5.76
C LEU A 99 5.77 -5.67 6.40
N ALA A 100 4.92 -4.81 6.97
CA ALA A 100 5.39 -3.56 7.56
C ALA A 100 6.33 -3.78 8.77
N PRO A 101 6.06 -4.69 9.73
CA PRO A 101 7.04 -5.04 10.76
C PRO A 101 8.33 -5.62 10.17
N ARG A 102 8.23 -6.42 9.11
CA ARG A 102 9.39 -6.98 8.42
C ARG A 102 10.25 -5.89 7.78
N ILE A 103 9.62 -4.91 7.12
CA ILE A 103 10.29 -3.72 6.57
C ILE A 103 11.06 -2.99 7.67
N LEU A 104 10.44 -2.70 8.80
CA LEU A 104 11.10 -2.01 9.91
C LEU A 104 12.29 -2.79 10.46
N THR A 105 12.20 -4.13 10.52
CA THR A 105 13.31 -5.00 10.93
C THR A 105 14.46 -4.93 9.92
N LEU A 106 14.19 -5.10 8.62
CA LEU A 106 15.21 -5.04 7.57
C LEU A 106 15.86 -3.66 7.42
N ASN A 107 15.10 -2.60 7.73
CA ASN A 107 15.59 -1.22 7.76
C ASN A 107 16.45 -0.90 8.98
N ASN A 108 16.51 -1.76 9.99
CA ASN A 108 17.06 -1.48 11.32
C ASN A 108 16.43 -0.21 11.95
N ALA A 109 15.13 -0.08 11.77
CA ALA A 109 14.38 1.12 12.10
C ALA A 109 14.38 1.40 13.63
N LYS A 110 14.57 2.67 14.01
CA LYS A 110 14.41 3.10 15.40
C LYS A 110 12.95 3.00 15.84
N LYS A 111 12.72 2.84 17.13
CA LYS A 111 11.38 2.87 17.71
C LYS A 111 10.64 4.15 17.30
N GLY A 112 9.43 4.01 16.78
CA GLY A 112 8.62 5.13 16.31
C GLY A 112 8.85 5.52 14.84
N THR A 113 9.76 4.86 14.13
CA THR A 113 9.88 5.03 12.67
C THR A 113 8.59 4.61 11.99
N ARG A 114 8.12 5.45 11.07
CA ARG A 114 6.96 5.17 10.22
C ARG A 114 7.40 4.99 8.77
N ILE A 115 6.70 4.11 8.07
CA ILE A 115 6.96 3.75 6.68
C ILE A 115 6.25 4.76 5.76
N TRP A 116 6.89 5.20 4.68
CA TRP A 116 6.20 5.84 3.56
C TRP A 116 5.65 4.78 2.62
N THR A 117 4.52 5.04 2.00
CA THR A 117 3.99 4.18 0.94
C THR A 117 4.03 4.90 -0.39
N ALA A 118 4.30 4.18 -1.46
CA ALA A 118 4.26 4.69 -2.82
C ALA A 118 3.55 3.67 -3.72
N GLY A 119 2.83 4.12 -4.73
CA GLY A 119 2.15 3.20 -5.63
C GLY A 119 1.72 3.85 -6.94
N VAL A 120 1.47 2.99 -7.91
CA VAL A 120 1.00 3.36 -9.25
C VAL A 120 -0.32 2.68 -9.52
N ASP A 121 -1.30 3.36 -10.13
CA ASP A 121 -2.62 2.82 -10.49
C ASP A 121 -3.35 2.22 -9.26
N LEU A 122 -3.61 0.89 -9.20
CA LEU A 122 -4.15 0.23 -8.00
C LEU A 122 -3.14 0.20 -6.84
N GLY A 123 -1.84 0.15 -7.12
CA GLY A 123 -0.83 0.32 -6.08
C GLY A 123 -0.92 1.67 -5.37
N ALA A 124 -1.31 2.74 -6.08
CA ALA A 124 -1.58 4.04 -5.47
C ALA A 124 -2.79 3.99 -4.54
N TYR A 125 -3.85 3.27 -4.92
CA TYR A 125 -4.98 3.00 -4.03
C TYR A 125 -4.51 2.29 -2.75
N HIS A 126 -3.77 1.20 -2.86
CA HIS A 126 -3.24 0.47 -1.70
C HIS A 126 -2.36 1.35 -0.81
N ALA A 127 -1.49 2.16 -1.41
CA ALA A 127 -0.59 3.07 -0.68
C ALA A 127 -1.38 4.09 0.16
N VAL A 128 -2.37 4.74 -0.44
CA VAL A 128 -3.25 5.70 0.25
C VAL A 128 -4.13 5.00 1.28
N HIS A 129 -4.69 3.84 0.95
CA HIS A 129 -5.52 3.04 1.85
C HIS A 129 -4.76 2.63 3.13
N CYS A 130 -3.51 2.18 2.99
CA CYS A 130 -2.62 1.88 4.12
C CYS A 130 -2.42 3.11 5.01
N ARG A 131 -2.09 4.26 4.42
CA ARG A 131 -1.87 5.52 5.16
C ARG A 131 -3.12 5.98 5.90
N LEU A 132 -4.28 5.92 5.28
CA LEU A 132 -5.54 6.39 5.87
C LEU A 132 -6.00 5.49 7.02
N ARG A 133 -5.87 4.17 6.87
CA ARG A 133 -6.33 3.21 7.88
C ARG A 133 -5.32 2.96 9.02
N ARG A 134 -4.02 3.18 8.78
CA ARG A 134 -2.94 2.96 9.76
C ARG A 134 -2.01 4.18 9.86
N PRO A 135 -2.51 5.35 10.27
CA PRO A 135 -1.72 6.59 10.30
C PRO A 135 -0.55 6.57 11.30
N THR A 136 -0.59 5.69 12.29
CA THR A 136 0.50 5.50 13.25
C THR A 136 1.65 4.66 12.67
N LEU A 137 1.36 3.80 11.70
CA LEU A 137 2.35 2.93 11.04
C LEU A 137 2.94 3.60 9.79
N PHE A 138 2.11 4.31 9.03
CA PHE A 138 2.52 4.95 7.80
C PHE A 138 2.61 6.48 7.95
N ALA A 139 3.74 7.06 7.55
CA ALA A 139 4.00 8.50 7.66
C ALA A 139 3.28 9.31 6.58
N GLY A 140 3.25 8.78 5.36
CA GLY A 140 2.66 9.42 4.19
C GLY A 140 2.47 8.43 3.05
N ALA A 141 1.80 8.88 1.99
CA ALA A 141 1.59 8.11 0.77
C ALA A 141 1.85 8.96 -0.48
N VAL A 142 2.49 8.36 -1.48
CA VAL A 142 2.67 8.92 -2.82
C VAL A 142 1.89 8.07 -3.81
N GLY A 143 0.84 8.63 -4.40
CA GLY A 143 0.00 7.94 -5.39
C GLY A 143 0.19 8.54 -6.78
N MET A 144 0.54 7.71 -7.75
CA MET A 144 0.73 8.08 -9.15
C MET A 144 -0.37 7.45 -10.01
N GLY A 145 -1.23 8.28 -10.61
CA GLY A 145 -2.33 7.83 -11.47
C GLY A 145 -3.32 6.90 -10.75
N GLY A 146 -3.59 7.15 -9.47
CA GLY A 146 -4.36 6.25 -8.61
C GLY A 146 -5.85 6.19 -8.93
N ILE A 147 -6.45 5.03 -8.72
CA ILE A 147 -7.88 4.80 -8.80
C ILE A 147 -8.41 4.67 -7.37
N TYR A 148 -9.09 5.70 -6.89
CA TYR A 148 -9.59 5.75 -5.51
C TYR A 148 -11.10 5.51 -5.40
N ASP A 149 -11.82 5.65 -6.50
CA ASP A 149 -13.21 5.23 -6.63
C ASP A 149 -13.25 3.77 -7.08
N LEU A 150 -13.63 2.89 -6.17
CA LEU A 150 -13.70 1.47 -6.43
C LEU A 150 -15.11 1.00 -6.85
N THR A 151 -16.09 1.90 -7.00
CA THR A 151 -17.46 1.55 -7.43
C THR A 151 -17.46 0.84 -8.78
N ARG A 152 -16.52 1.18 -9.67
CA ARG A 152 -16.31 0.51 -10.95
C ARG A 152 -15.95 -0.98 -10.84
N PHE A 153 -15.43 -1.42 -9.69
CA PHE A 153 -15.04 -2.82 -9.46
C PHE A 153 -16.07 -3.59 -8.63
N TRP A 154 -16.73 -2.91 -7.68
CA TRP A 154 -17.67 -3.56 -6.75
C TRP A 154 -19.13 -3.18 -7.01
N GLY A 155 -19.42 -2.23 -7.90
CA GLY A 155 -20.76 -1.66 -8.01
C GLY A 155 -21.08 -0.74 -6.82
N THR A 156 -22.37 -0.53 -6.59
CA THR A 156 -22.91 0.40 -5.58
C THR A 156 -23.38 -0.31 -4.30
N ASP A 157 -23.13 -1.60 -4.16
CA ASP A 157 -23.54 -2.36 -2.98
C ASP A 157 -22.84 -1.84 -1.71
N SER A 158 -23.59 -1.76 -0.64
CA SER A 158 -23.19 -1.19 0.65
C SER A 158 -22.83 -2.24 1.71
N ASP A 159 -22.26 -3.39 1.30
CA ASP A 159 -21.72 -4.36 2.28
C ASP A 159 -20.59 -3.69 3.06
N ASP A 160 -20.61 -3.80 4.40
CA ASP A 160 -19.60 -3.21 5.29
C ASP A 160 -18.17 -3.60 4.93
N MET A 161 -17.96 -4.81 4.42
CA MET A 161 -16.64 -5.27 3.99
C MET A 161 -16.16 -4.50 2.76
N VAL A 162 -17.07 -4.24 1.82
CA VAL A 162 -16.79 -3.44 0.61
C VAL A 162 -16.49 -1.99 0.99
N LEU A 163 -17.29 -1.41 1.87
CA LEU A 163 -17.10 -0.03 2.35
C LEU A 163 -15.74 0.16 3.03
N ARG A 164 -15.28 -0.82 3.82
CA ARG A 164 -13.94 -0.79 4.45
C ARG A 164 -12.79 -0.74 3.44
N CYS A 165 -13.00 -1.30 2.25
CA CYS A 165 -12.02 -1.29 1.17
C CYS A 165 -12.13 -0.04 0.28
N ALA A 166 -13.15 0.81 0.44
CA ALA A 166 -13.44 1.96 -0.42
C ALA A 166 -13.02 3.28 0.23
N PRO A 167 -11.85 3.87 -0.11
CA PRO A 167 -11.36 5.11 0.50
C PRO A 167 -12.35 6.27 0.43
N LEU A 168 -13.00 6.47 -0.70
CA LEU A 168 -13.99 7.55 -0.85
C LEU A 168 -15.20 7.37 0.06
N ALA A 169 -15.67 6.13 0.28
CA ALA A 169 -16.82 5.88 1.15
C ALA A 169 -16.52 6.23 2.60
N TYR A 170 -15.44 5.68 3.19
CA TYR A 170 -15.14 5.95 4.59
C TYR A 170 -14.53 7.34 4.82
N LEU A 171 -13.98 8.02 3.80
CA LEU A 171 -13.56 9.41 3.90
C LEU A 171 -14.78 10.36 3.96
N GLN A 172 -15.81 10.10 3.16
CA GLN A 172 -17.04 10.88 3.21
C GLN A 172 -17.69 10.80 4.60
N GLU A 173 -17.73 9.63 5.23
CA GLU A 173 -18.29 9.50 6.58
C GLU A 173 -17.41 10.13 7.67
N LYS A 174 -16.09 9.94 7.63
CA LYS A 174 -15.18 10.42 8.70
C LYS A 174 -14.71 11.85 8.49
N TYR A 175 -14.49 12.29 7.27
CA TYR A 175 -14.00 13.64 7.00
C TYR A 175 -15.10 14.69 7.08
N PHE A 176 -16.34 14.35 6.80
CA PHE A 176 -17.45 15.28 7.04
C PHE A 176 -17.57 15.63 8.53
N VAL A 177 -17.36 14.65 9.40
CA VAL A 177 -17.33 14.87 10.87
C VAL A 177 -16.09 15.67 11.29
N TYR A 178 -14.93 15.44 10.67
CA TYR A 178 -13.68 16.16 11.00
C TYR A 178 -13.67 17.59 10.45
N LEU A 179 -14.10 17.80 9.20
CA LEU A 179 -14.19 19.13 8.59
C LEU A 179 -15.25 20.01 9.28
N THR A 180 -16.35 19.43 9.72
CA THR A 180 -17.37 20.18 10.48
C THR A 180 -16.93 20.45 11.92
N ALA A 181 -16.14 19.59 12.55
CA ALA A 181 -15.71 19.78 13.94
C ALA A 181 -14.49 20.71 14.10
N GLU A 182 -13.53 20.65 13.17
CA GLU A 182 -12.25 21.39 13.33
C GLU A 182 -12.06 22.58 12.37
N LEU A 183 -12.69 22.60 11.20
CA LEU A 183 -12.53 23.67 10.22
C LEU A 183 -13.69 24.66 10.18
N ALA A 184 -14.87 24.29 10.64
CA ALA A 184 -15.99 25.23 10.73
C ALA A 184 -15.72 26.49 11.58
N PRO A 185 -14.96 26.43 12.69
CA PRO A 185 -14.59 27.63 13.45
C PRO A 185 -13.52 28.51 12.80
N ARG A 186 -12.88 28.06 11.72
CA ARG A 186 -11.79 28.80 11.04
C ARG A 186 -12.16 29.39 9.69
N ILE A 187 -13.41 29.17 9.26
CA ILE A 187 -13.94 29.66 7.96
C ILE A 187 -14.99 30.75 8.16
N LEU A 188 -15.38 31.05 9.39
CA LEU A 188 -16.15 32.22 9.83
C LEU A 188 -15.15 33.19 10.49
#